data_baf6eb0a6b5c49b460774d6ea9a8bf61
#
_entry.id   baf6eb0a6b5c49b460774d6ea9a8bf61
#
_cell.length_a   1.000
_cell.length_b   1.000
_cell.length_c   1.000
_cell.angle_alpha   90.00
_cell.angle_beta   90.00
_cell.angle_gamma   90.00
#
_symmetry.space_group_name_H-M   'P 1'
#
loop_
_entity.id
_entity.type
_entity.pdbx_description
1 polymer ?
#
loop_
_entity_poly.entity_id
_entity_poly.type
_entity_poly.pdbx_seq_one_letter_code
_entity_poly.pdbx_strand_id
1 'polypeptide(L)'
;MKYKNSFFKIRIKEDGTYLDVFPPKEDGKRLDIREVVSFLEQKGFAGFSIDALRKTLDLLQEKPLQIKISDTCAKAFDESATIITGKDNMIAYIRFYPPSTGGKLMTEREIRAELEREKILYGILEPVMEKLKTTRTYCTNIPIAKGMAPMPAKDTVIEYFFNTKPLAKPKVLEDGSVDFHALNLFSAVNEGDKLAKLTPHDPGKPGMNIYGKTIPQNRPKIRKLKYGRNITLSEDGTLLTSNVNGNVTLAEGTVFVSDTY
;
A
#
# COMPACT_ATOMS: atom_id res chain seq x y z
N MET A 1 26.46 15.09 -11.80
CA MET A 1 25.14 14.43 -11.79
C MET A 1 25.30 13.08 -11.10
N LYS A 2 24.65 12.84 -9.97
CA LYS A 2 24.64 11.50 -9.34
C LYS A 2 23.50 10.70 -9.99
N TYR A 3 23.84 9.67 -10.76
CA TYR A 3 22.87 8.71 -11.31
C TYR A 3 23.30 7.31 -10.91
N LYS A 4 22.33 6.41 -10.80
CA LYS A 4 22.53 5.00 -10.48
C LYS A 4 22.16 4.11 -11.67
N ASN A 5 20.99 4.34 -12.25
CA ASN A 5 20.53 3.61 -13.43
C ASN A 5 21.21 4.11 -14.69
N SER A 6 21.34 3.24 -15.67
CA SER A 6 21.67 3.59 -17.04
C SER A 6 20.71 4.63 -17.61
N PHE A 7 21.20 5.57 -18.37
CA PHE A 7 20.38 6.55 -19.07
C PHE A 7 21.03 6.92 -20.40
N PHE A 8 20.32 7.67 -21.22
CA PHE A 8 20.79 8.14 -22.50
C PHE A 8 20.55 9.65 -22.67
N LYS A 9 21.24 10.25 -23.63
CA LYS A 9 21.05 11.66 -24.01
C LYS A 9 21.23 11.81 -25.51
N ILE A 10 20.41 12.65 -26.12
CA ILE A 10 20.57 13.00 -27.53
C ILE A 10 21.54 14.18 -27.65
N ARG A 11 22.55 13.99 -28.48
CA ARG A 11 23.55 15.00 -28.81
C ARG A 11 23.41 15.40 -30.28
N ILE A 12 23.17 16.67 -30.52
CA ILE A 12 23.10 17.26 -31.87
C ILE A 12 24.47 17.87 -32.16
N LYS A 13 25.08 17.46 -33.28
CA LYS A 13 26.36 17.97 -33.81
C LYS A 13 26.15 18.46 -35.25
N GLU A 14 27.15 19.14 -35.79
CA GLU A 14 27.10 19.68 -37.16
C GLU A 14 26.97 18.58 -38.23
N ASP A 15 27.51 17.39 -37.96
CA ASP A 15 27.55 16.23 -38.85
C ASP A 15 26.40 15.21 -38.60
N GLY A 16 25.44 15.51 -37.71
CA GLY A 16 24.29 14.66 -37.47
C GLY A 16 23.85 14.58 -36.03
N THR A 17 22.99 13.63 -35.75
CA THR A 17 22.42 13.38 -34.40
C THR A 17 22.90 12.07 -33.83
N TYR A 18 23.28 12.11 -32.58
CA TYR A 18 23.90 11.01 -31.84
C TYR A 18 23.12 10.69 -30.58
N LEU A 19 23.14 9.41 -30.20
CA LEU A 19 22.68 8.92 -28.91
C LEU A 19 23.91 8.59 -28.05
N ASP A 20 24.09 9.33 -26.96
CA ASP A 20 25.05 8.99 -25.90
C ASP A 20 24.36 8.09 -24.90
N VAL A 21 24.93 6.93 -24.59
CA VAL A 21 24.40 5.97 -23.61
C VAL A 21 25.39 5.86 -22.44
N PHE A 22 24.87 6.00 -21.24
CA PHE A 22 25.63 5.98 -20.00
C PHE A 22 25.40 4.68 -19.25
N PRO A 23 26.45 3.97 -18.80
CA PRO A 23 26.31 2.71 -18.08
C PRO A 23 25.67 2.92 -16.69
N PRO A 24 25.04 1.88 -16.13
CA PRO A 24 24.60 1.95 -14.75
C PRO A 24 25.81 1.99 -13.81
N LYS A 25 25.62 2.54 -12.61
CA LYS A 25 26.62 2.52 -11.53
C LYS A 25 26.18 1.56 -10.45
N GLU A 26 27.13 0.87 -9.84
CA GLU A 26 26.86 -0.10 -8.78
C GLU A 26 25.82 -1.15 -9.23
N ASP A 27 24.74 -1.32 -8.46
CA ASP A 27 23.60 -2.19 -8.72
C ASP A 27 22.47 -1.51 -9.52
N GLY A 28 22.78 -0.43 -10.26
CA GLY A 28 21.82 0.29 -11.09
C GLY A 28 21.27 -0.57 -12.24
N LYS A 29 20.05 -0.26 -12.67
CA LYS A 29 19.38 -0.96 -13.77
C LYS A 29 19.93 -0.52 -15.11
N ARG A 30 20.08 -1.49 -16.03
CA ARG A 30 20.36 -1.22 -17.43
C ARG A 30 19.15 -0.65 -18.15
N LEU A 31 19.39 0.08 -19.26
CA LEU A 31 18.33 0.54 -20.16
C LEU A 31 17.68 -0.65 -20.87
N ASP A 32 16.35 -0.57 -21.02
CA ASP A 32 15.60 -1.44 -21.93
C ASP A 32 15.67 -0.85 -23.35
N ILE A 33 16.10 -1.64 -24.32
CA ILE A 33 16.16 -1.20 -25.72
C ILE A 33 14.80 -0.70 -26.25
N ARG A 34 13.69 -1.31 -25.77
CA ARG A 34 12.34 -0.91 -26.17
C ARG A 34 12.03 0.52 -25.75
N GLU A 35 12.50 0.92 -24.55
CA GLU A 35 12.35 2.28 -24.06
C GLU A 35 13.11 3.28 -24.93
N VAL A 36 14.34 2.95 -25.31
CA VAL A 36 15.17 3.81 -26.19
C VAL A 36 14.53 3.95 -27.57
N VAL A 37 14.11 2.85 -28.19
CA VAL A 37 13.43 2.82 -29.49
C VAL A 37 12.15 3.65 -29.45
N SER A 38 11.28 3.40 -28.47
CA SER A 38 10.02 4.14 -28.30
C SER A 38 10.25 5.64 -28.14
N PHE A 39 11.25 6.04 -27.37
CA PHE A 39 11.62 7.45 -27.21
C PHE A 39 12.09 8.08 -28.52
N LEU A 40 12.97 7.40 -29.27
CA LEU A 40 13.47 7.90 -30.57
C LEU A 40 12.33 8.07 -31.58
N GLU A 41 11.43 7.10 -31.68
CA GLU A 41 10.26 7.14 -32.55
C GLU A 41 9.32 8.31 -32.18
N GLN A 42 9.05 8.50 -30.86
CA GLN A 42 8.23 9.62 -30.38
C GLN A 42 8.85 10.99 -30.67
N LYS A 43 10.19 11.08 -30.74
CA LYS A 43 10.90 12.31 -31.14
C LYS A 43 11.04 12.46 -32.67
N GLY A 44 10.45 11.54 -33.44
CA GLY A 44 10.42 11.61 -34.91
C GLY A 44 11.69 11.08 -35.59
N PHE A 45 12.55 10.39 -34.87
CA PHE A 45 13.71 9.73 -35.49
C PHE A 45 13.24 8.48 -36.23
N ALA A 46 13.67 8.33 -37.47
CA ALA A 46 13.41 7.16 -38.30
C ALA A 46 14.70 6.69 -38.97
N GLY A 47 14.74 5.42 -39.39
CA GLY A 47 15.86 4.88 -40.15
C GLY A 47 17.10 4.54 -39.31
N PHE A 48 17.10 4.68 -37.99
CA PHE A 48 18.20 4.21 -37.15
C PHE A 48 18.21 2.67 -37.06
N SER A 49 19.37 2.07 -36.90
CA SER A 49 19.54 0.63 -36.81
C SER A 49 19.26 0.12 -35.39
N ILE A 50 18.20 -0.65 -35.21
CA ILE A 50 17.87 -1.30 -33.93
C ILE A 50 18.97 -2.29 -33.53
N ASP A 51 19.56 -3.01 -34.50
CA ASP A 51 20.65 -3.97 -34.23
C ASP A 51 21.94 -3.26 -33.76
N ALA A 52 22.24 -2.09 -34.33
CA ALA A 52 23.36 -1.28 -33.85
C ALA A 52 23.11 -0.72 -32.44
N LEU A 53 21.88 -0.30 -32.14
CA LEU A 53 21.47 0.10 -30.77
C LEU A 53 21.63 -1.06 -29.79
N ARG A 54 21.17 -2.25 -30.15
CA ARG A 54 21.27 -3.45 -29.30
C ARG A 54 22.73 -3.78 -29.01
N LYS A 55 23.56 -3.85 -30.04
CA LYS A 55 25.00 -4.10 -29.88
C LYS A 55 25.66 -3.05 -28.97
N THR A 56 25.28 -1.77 -29.13
CA THR A 56 25.80 -0.69 -28.29
C THR A 56 25.40 -0.86 -26.82
N LEU A 57 24.14 -1.23 -26.55
CA LEU A 57 23.65 -1.49 -25.18
C LEU A 57 24.31 -2.74 -24.56
N ASP A 58 24.58 -3.78 -25.35
CA ASP A 58 25.24 -5.01 -24.90
C ASP A 58 26.72 -4.76 -24.55
N LEU A 59 27.38 -3.90 -25.33
CA LEU A 59 28.79 -3.50 -25.10
C LEU A 59 28.94 -2.46 -23.97
N LEU A 60 27.84 -1.90 -23.48
CA LEU A 60 27.86 -0.86 -22.44
C LEU A 60 28.27 -1.45 -21.09
N GLN A 61 29.51 -1.24 -20.66
CA GLN A 61 30.05 -1.72 -19.38
C GLN A 61 30.32 -0.58 -18.41
N GLU A 62 31.49 0.04 -18.52
CA GLU A 62 31.97 1.06 -17.57
C GLU A 62 31.98 2.48 -18.15
N LYS A 63 32.15 2.61 -19.46
CA LYS A 63 32.28 3.90 -20.14
C LYS A 63 31.05 4.21 -20.98
N PRO A 64 30.68 5.49 -21.08
CA PRO A 64 29.64 5.92 -22.01
C PRO A 64 30.00 5.54 -23.44
N LEU A 65 28.99 5.14 -24.20
CA LEU A 65 29.13 4.86 -25.63
C LEU A 65 28.27 5.84 -26.42
N GLN A 66 28.70 6.14 -27.65
CA GLN A 66 27.99 7.00 -28.57
C GLN A 66 27.67 6.25 -29.86
N ILE A 67 26.47 6.41 -30.36
CA ILE A 67 26.04 5.89 -31.66
C ILE A 67 25.37 6.99 -32.48
N LYS A 68 25.68 7.08 -33.76
CA LYS A 68 25.01 7.97 -34.70
C LYS A 68 23.63 7.39 -35.05
N ILE A 69 22.57 8.16 -34.87
CA ILE A 69 21.19 7.75 -35.11
C ILE A 69 20.54 8.46 -36.31
N SER A 70 21.16 9.56 -36.78
CA SER A 70 20.73 10.28 -37.99
C SER A 70 21.88 11.07 -38.58
N ASP A 71 21.94 11.11 -39.90
CA ASP A 71 22.89 11.97 -40.65
C ASP A 71 22.43 13.43 -40.71
N THR A 72 21.24 13.72 -40.23
CA THR A 72 20.71 15.09 -40.20
C THR A 72 20.76 15.66 -38.79
N CYS A 73 20.94 16.97 -38.68
CA CYS A 73 20.83 17.69 -37.42
C CYS A 73 19.36 17.81 -37.02
N ALA A 74 18.96 17.15 -35.93
CA ALA A 74 17.62 17.33 -35.40
C ALA A 74 17.41 18.72 -34.80
N LYS A 75 16.17 19.18 -34.71
CA LYS A 75 15.82 20.36 -33.91
C LYS A 75 16.02 20.02 -32.43
N ALA A 76 16.53 20.98 -31.64
CA ALA A 76 16.62 20.83 -30.22
C ALA A 76 15.22 20.60 -29.61
N PHE A 77 15.13 19.69 -28.66
CA PHE A 77 13.91 19.44 -27.90
C PHE A 77 14.17 19.46 -26.39
N ASP A 78 13.16 19.86 -25.67
CA ASP A 78 13.23 20.04 -24.24
C ASP A 78 13.10 18.69 -23.50
N GLU A 79 13.43 18.70 -22.19
CA GLU A 79 13.19 17.59 -21.26
C GLU A 79 11.72 17.17 -21.34
N SER A 80 11.48 15.89 -21.23
CA SER A 80 10.13 15.35 -21.16
C SER A 80 10.01 14.35 -20.00
N ALA A 81 8.78 14.10 -19.55
CA ALA A 81 8.51 13.14 -18.50
C ALA A 81 7.31 12.27 -18.86
N THR A 82 7.28 11.09 -18.27
CA THR A 82 6.13 10.17 -18.32
C THR A 82 5.69 9.85 -16.92
N ILE A 83 4.39 9.88 -16.66
CA ILE A 83 3.82 9.45 -15.40
C ILE A 83 3.45 7.97 -15.50
N ILE A 84 3.86 7.19 -14.50
CA ILE A 84 3.60 5.75 -14.41
C ILE A 84 2.88 5.50 -13.09
N THR A 85 1.71 4.87 -13.14
CA THR A 85 0.91 4.58 -11.94
C THR A 85 1.01 3.11 -11.56
N GLY A 86 1.02 2.84 -10.26
CA GLY A 86 0.93 1.48 -9.73
C GLY A 86 -0.44 0.86 -10.01
N LYS A 87 -0.51 -0.47 -10.08
CA LYS A 87 -1.74 -1.22 -10.39
C LYS A 87 -2.88 -0.95 -9.40
N ASP A 88 -2.56 -0.62 -8.16
CA ASP A 88 -3.49 -0.32 -7.09
C ASP A 88 -3.89 1.17 -7.01
N ASN A 89 -3.34 1.99 -7.91
CA ASN A 89 -3.54 3.44 -7.93
C ASN A 89 -3.12 4.15 -6.62
N MET A 90 -2.19 3.54 -5.87
CA MET A 90 -1.70 4.08 -4.60
C MET A 90 -0.38 4.84 -4.73
N ILE A 91 0.30 4.69 -5.84
CA ILE A 91 1.57 5.37 -6.09
C ILE A 91 1.67 5.82 -7.54
N ALA A 92 2.17 7.03 -7.75
CA ALA A 92 2.58 7.51 -9.07
C ALA A 92 4.08 7.78 -9.07
N TYR A 93 4.71 7.42 -10.16
CA TYR A 93 6.11 7.70 -10.46
C TYR A 93 6.21 8.65 -11.62
N ILE A 94 7.18 9.57 -11.57
CA ILE A 94 7.61 10.35 -12.72
C ILE A 94 8.94 9.81 -13.25
N ARG A 95 9.04 9.70 -14.56
CA ARG A 95 10.23 9.25 -15.27
C ARG A 95 10.64 10.30 -16.28
N PHE A 96 11.81 10.91 -16.06
CA PHE A 96 12.33 11.95 -16.93
C PHE A 96 13.20 11.38 -18.03
N TYR A 97 13.13 12.04 -19.20
CA TYR A 97 14.01 11.85 -20.34
C TYR A 97 14.76 13.16 -20.61
N PRO A 98 16.09 13.10 -20.76
CA PRO A 98 16.90 14.31 -20.83
C PRO A 98 16.56 15.13 -22.09
N PRO A 99 16.75 16.46 -22.03
CA PRO A 99 16.69 17.30 -23.20
C PRO A 99 17.83 16.97 -24.15
N SER A 100 17.66 17.27 -25.44
CA SER A 100 18.76 17.25 -26.41
C SER A 100 19.76 18.39 -26.14
N THR A 101 20.85 18.41 -26.89
CA THR A 101 21.74 19.59 -26.92
C THR A 101 20.93 20.83 -27.26
N GLY A 102 21.02 21.88 -26.43
CA GLY A 102 20.27 23.12 -26.59
C GLY A 102 18.82 23.11 -26.07
N GLY A 103 18.30 21.97 -25.61
CA GLY A 103 16.98 21.88 -24.98
C GLY A 103 16.99 22.32 -23.52
N LYS A 104 15.83 22.69 -23.00
CA LYS A 104 15.59 23.19 -21.64
C LYS A 104 15.09 22.09 -20.71
N LEU A 105 15.31 22.28 -19.43
CA LEU A 105 14.71 21.43 -18.38
C LEU A 105 13.25 21.83 -18.17
N MET A 106 12.42 20.85 -17.81
CA MET A 106 11.04 21.10 -17.36
C MET A 106 11.02 21.94 -16.10
N THR A 107 10.17 22.93 -16.07
CA THR A 107 9.86 23.73 -14.88
C THR A 107 8.93 22.96 -13.93
N GLU A 108 8.85 23.38 -12.68
CA GLU A 108 7.88 22.82 -11.72
C GLU A 108 6.44 22.93 -12.24
N ARG A 109 6.09 24.05 -12.89
CA ARG A 109 4.77 24.27 -13.47
C ARG A 109 4.45 23.22 -14.54
N GLU A 110 5.40 22.90 -15.40
CA GLU A 110 5.23 21.88 -16.44
C GLU A 110 5.12 20.48 -15.83
N ILE A 111 5.88 20.17 -14.78
CA ILE A 111 5.76 18.90 -14.06
C ILE A 111 4.36 18.78 -13.44
N ARG A 112 3.85 19.84 -12.80
CA ARG A 112 2.49 19.85 -12.24
C ARG A 112 1.42 19.70 -13.33
N ALA A 113 1.60 20.34 -14.47
CA ALA A 113 0.69 20.18 -15.61
C ALA A 113 0.65 18.74 -16.13
N GLU A 114 1.81 18.03 -16.15
CA GLU A 114 1.83 16.60 -16.49
C GLU A 114 1.04 15.76 -15.46
N LEU A 115 1.19 16.04 -14.17
CA LEU A 115 0.42 15.36 -13.12
C LEU A 115 -1.09 15.59 -13.26
N GLU A 116 -1.49 16.82 -13.53
CA GLU A 116 -2.89 17.19 -13.77
C GLU A 116 -3.46 16.51 -15.03
N ARG A 117 -2.70 16.45 -16.12
CA ARG A 117 -3.09 15.74 -17.35
C ARG A 117 -3.37 14.27 -17.09
N GLU A 118 -2.55 13.63 -16.27
CA GLU A 118 -2.72 12.25 -15.83
C GLU A 118 -3.68 12.10 -14.65
N LYS A 119 -4.37 13.19 -14.25
CA LYS A 119 -5.35 13.24 -13.16
C LYS A 119 -4.81 12.82 -11.79
N ILE A 120 -3.52 13.05 -11.54
CA ILE A 120 -2.93 12.83 -10.22
C ILE A 120 -3.26 14.06 -9.36
N LEU A 121 -4.26 13.89 -8.47
CA LEU A 121 -4.87 15.00 -7.72
C LEU A 121 -4.59 14.93 -6.22
N TYR A 122 -4.09 13.79 -5.71
CA TYR A 122 -3.91 13.56 -4.29
C TYR A 122 -2.53 13.00 -3.95
N GLY A 123 -2.00 13.42 -2.80
CA GLY A 123 -0.81 12.86 -2.21
C GLY A 123 0.49 13.22 -2.94
N ILE A 124 0.54 14.35 -3.65
CA ILE A 124 1.76 14.83 -4.30
C ILE A 124 2.84 15.04 -3.23
N LEU A 125 4.03 14.50 -3.50
CA LEU A 125 5.16 14.51 -2.57
C LEU A 125 5.95 15.82 -2.75
N GLU A 126 5.54 16.88 -2.05
CA GLU A 126 6.18 18.20 -2.15
C GLU A 126 7.70 18.18 -1.88
N PRO A 127 8.23 17.41 -0.92
CA PRO A 127 9.69 17.31 -0.76
C PRO A 127 10.42 16.76 -1.99
N VAL A 128 9.75 15.88 -2.75
CA VAL A 128 10.29 15.35 -4.02
C VAL A 128 10.24 16.44 -5.09
N MET A 129 9.12 17.17 -5.18
CA MET A 129 8.97 18.30 -6.12
C MET A 129 10.07 19.34 -5.91
N GLU A 130 10.35 19.73 -4.67
CA GLU A 130 11.44 20.66 -4.34
C GLU A 130 12.82 20.12 -4.77
N LYS A 131 13.09 18.85 -4.51
CA LYS A 131 14.34 18.22 -4.94
C LYS A 131 14.49 18.20 -6.46
N LEU A 132 13.39 18.04 -7.17
CA LEU A 132 13.38 18.03 -8.64
C LEU A 132 13.72 19.39 -9.26
N LYS A 133 13.68 20.50 -8.53
CA LYS A 133 14.13 21.82 -9.02
C LYS A 133 15.64 21.87 -9.25
N THR A 134 16.39 21.13 -8.43
CA THR A 134 17.86 21.20 -8.43
C THR A 134 18.53 19.92 -8.93
N THR A 135 17.86 18.80 -8.82
CA THR A 135 18.44 17.47 -9.13
C THR A 135 17.54 16.72 -10.10
N ARG A 136 18.12 16.26 -11.21
CA ARG A 136 17.46 15.39 -12.19
C ARG A 136 18.13 14.01 -12.21
N THR A 137 17.29 13.00 -12.25
CA THR A 137 17.70 11.61 -12.50
C THR A 137 16.87 11.10 -13.68
N TYR A 138 17.54 10.71 -14.75
CA TYR A 138 16.89 10.28 -15.99
C TYR A 138 16.68 8.78 -16.04
N CYS A 139 15.73 8.33 -16.84
CA CYS A 139 15.39 6.93 -17.07
C CYS A 139 15.18 6.14 -15.76
N THR A 140 14.68 6.83 -14.74
CA THR A 140 14.48 6.27 -13.40
C THR A 140 13.10 6.67 -12.89
N ASN A 141 12.36 5.70 -12.35
CA ASN A 141 11.06 5.96 -11.74
C ASN A 141 11.26 6.63 -10.38
N ILE A 142 10.81 7.88 -10.25
CA ILE A 142 10.87 8.67 -9.03
C ILE A 142 9.45 8.73 -8.46
N PRO A 143 9.18 8.24 -7.24
CA PRO A 143 7.85 8.38 -6.66
C PRO A 143 7.50 9.85 -6.48
N ILE A 144 6.37 10.28 -7.06
CA ILE A 144 5.95 11.69 -7.08
C ILE A 144 4.62 11.93 -6.36
N ALA A 145 3.76 10.91 -6.26
CA ALA A 145 2.55 10.96 -5.47
C ALA A 145 2.28 9.63 -4.78
N LYS A 146 1.67 9.68 -3.60
CA LYS A 146 1.31 8.50 -2.80
C LYS A 146 -0.07 8.69 -2.17
N GLY A 147 -0.95 7.73 -2.40
CA GLY A 147 -2.24 7.61 -1.75
C GLY A 147 -2.13 7.25 -0.26
N MET A 148 -3.22 7.38 0.44
CA MET A 148 -3.40 6.98 1.83
C MET A 148 -4.22 5.70 1.90
N ALA A 149 -3.64 4.65 2.48
CA ALA A 149 -4.37 3.40 2.68
C ALA A 149 -5.49 3.57 3.73
N PRO A 150 -6.62 2.86 3.60
CA PRO A 150 -7.65 2.89 4.61
C PRO A 150 -7.14 2.28 5.92
N MET A 151 -7.54 2.87 7.04
CA MET A 151 -7.35 2.26 8.36
C MET A 151 -8.45 1.24 8.58
N PRO A 152 -8.11 -0.05 8.83
CA PRO A 152 -9.12 -1.07 8.99
C PRO A 152 -9.98 -0.82 10.24
N ALA A 153 -11.28 -1.08 10.11
CA ALA A 153 -12.18 -1.10 11.26
C ALA A 153 -11.88 -2.33 12.14
N LYS A 154 -12.11 -2.19 13.44
CA LYS A 154 -11.99 -3.27 14.42
C LYS A 154 -13.37 -3.71 14.90
N ASP A 155 -13.58 -5.01 14.97
CA ASP A 155 -14.82 -5.60 15.47
C ASP A 155 -15.01 -5.31 16.96
N THR A 156 -16.27 -5.36 17.43
CA THR A 156 -16.59 -5.44 18.85
C THR A 156 -16.02 -6.74 19.41
N VAL A 157 -15.28 -6.64 20.52
CA VAL A 157 -14.75 -7.80 21.25
C VAL A 157 -15.55 -7.97 22.54
N ILE A 158 -16.00 -9.20 22.82
CA ILE A 158 -16.60 -9.57 24.09
C ILE A 158 -15.68 -10.57 24.77
N GLU A 159 -15.23 -10.22 25.95
CA GLU A 159 -14.41 -11.05 26.83
C GLU A 159 -15.29 -11.57 27.96
N TYR A 160 -15.32 -12.87 28.16
CA TYR A 160 -16.05 -13.53 29.28
C TYR A 160 -15.06 -13.91 30.36
N PHE A 161 -15.39 -13.62 31.60
CA PHE A 161 -14.55 -13.90 32.79
C PHE A 161 -14.87 -15.26 33.47
N PHE A 162 -15.62 -16.10 32.80
CA PHE A 162 -15.97 -17.44 33.23
C PHE A 162 -15.74 -18.47 32.12
N ASN A 163 -15.83 -19.74 32.43
CA ASN A 163 -15.61 -20.79 31.43
C ASN A 163 -16.79 -20.87 30.45
N THR A 164 -16.51 -20.55 29.18
CA THR A 164 -17.52 -20.56 28.10
C THR A 164 -17.55 -21.84 27.29
N LYS A 165 -16.69 -22.86 27.64
CA LYS A 165 -16.67 -24.10 26.88
C LYS A 165 -17.98 -24.87 27.10
N PRO A 166 -18.60 -25.44 26.03
CA PRO A 166 -19.76 -26.27 26.18
C PRO A 166 -19.44 -27.45 27.10
N LEU A 167 -20.41 -27.84 27.92
CA LEU A 167 -20.39 -29.02 28.74
C LEU A 167 -19.88 -30.23 27.95
N ALA A 168 -18.72 -30.76 28.28
CA ALA A 168 -18.29 -32.04 27.75
C ALA A 168 -19.36 -33.09 28.17
N LYS A 169 -19.80 -33.92 27.20
CA LYS A 169 -20.66 -35.04 27.55
C LYS A 169 -20.03 -35.85 28.68
N PRO A 170 -20.80 -36.24 29.73
CA PRO A 170 -20.26 -37.04 30.82
C PRO A 170 -19.53 -38.26 30.26
N LYS A 171 -18.32 -38.53 30.71
CA LYS A 171 -17.66 -39.80 30.43
C LYS A 171 -18.40 -40.88 31.19
N VAL A 172 -18.97 -41.83 30.50
CA VAL A 172 -19.45 -43.06 31.07
C VAL A 172 -18.18 -43.90 31.43
N LEU A 173 -18.00 -44.19 32.70
CA LEU A 173 -16.92 -45.05 33.17
C LEU A 173 -17.20 -46.51 32.70
N GLU A 174 -16.17 -47.35 32.66
CA GLU A 174 -16.27 -48.75 32.20
C GLU A 174 -17.27 -49.60 33.01
N ASP A 175 -17.62 -49.16 34.21
CA ASP A 175 -18.64 -49.78 35.09
C ASP A 175 -20.07 -49.31 34.83
N GLY A 176 -20.29 -48.45 33.82
CA GLY A 176 -21.59 -47.88 33.48
C GLY A 176 -22.03 -46.71 34.35
N SER A 177 -21.23 -46.35 35.37
CA SER A 177 -21.48 -45.15 36.17
C SER A 177 -21.08 -43.88 35.45
N VAL A 178 -21.76 -42.76 35.73
CA VAL A 178 -21.46 -41.45 35.16
C VAL A 178 -20.69 -40.64 36.21
N ASP A 179 -19.43 -40.30 35.90
CA ASP A 179 -18.64 -39.44 36.79
C ASP A 179 -19.14 -37.98 36.69
N PHE A 180 -20.00 -37.61 37.62
CA PHE A 180 -20.51 -36.25 37.77
C PHE A 180 -19.52 -35.31 38.47
N HIS A 181 -18.48 -35.82 39.15
CA HIS A 181 -17.45 -35.00 39.79
C HIS A 181 -16.40 -34.46 38.81
N ALA A 182 -16.20 -35.13 37.68
CA ALA A 182 -15.36 -34.63 36.59
C ALA A 182 -16.01 -33.48 35.78
N LEU A 183 -17.28 -33.23 36.04
CA LEU A 183 -18.03 -32.10 35.45
C LEU A 183 -17.81 -30.87 36.33
N ASN A 184 -16.68 -30.17 36.19
CA ASN A 184 -16.56 -28.75 36.60
C ASN A 184 -17.46 -27.90 35.68
N LEU A 185 -18.77 -28.16 35.78
CA LEU A 185 -19.81 -27.73 34.85
C LEU A 185 -20.29 -26.32 35.12
N PHE A 186 -20.02 -25.78 36.28
CA PHE A 186 -20.54 -24.51 36.73
C PHE A 186 -19.42 -23.58 37.14
N SER A 187 -19.39 -22.41 36.54
CA SER A 187 -18.54 -21.34 37.04
C SER A 187 -19.31 -20.61 38.13
N ALA A 188 -18.97 -20.91 39.39
CA ALA A 188 -19.54 -20.20 40.54
C ALA A 188 -19.12 -18.73 40.49
N VAL A 189 -20.06 -17.84 40.77
CA VAL A 189 -19.85 -16.39 40.83
C VAL A 189 -20.50 -15.85 42.09
N ASN A 190 -19.95 -14.76 42.61
CA ASN A 190 -20.50 -14.03 43.73
C ASN A 190 -21.22 -12.78 43.25
N GLU A 191 -22.09 -12.23 44.08
CA GLU A 191 -22.67 -10.91 43.84
C GLU A 191 -21.55 -9.87 43.66
N GLY A 192 -21.64 -9.05 42.59
CA GLY A 192 -20.66 -8.06 42.22
C GLY A 192 -19.55 -8.54 41.26
N ASP A 193 -19.46 -9.87 41.01
CA ASP A 193 -18.45 -10.39 40.10
C ASP A 193 -18.69 -9.93 38.65
N LYS A 194 -17.59 -9.58 37.96
CA LYS A 194 -17.61 -9.23 36.55
C LYS A 194 -17.79 -10.48 35.69
N LEU A 195 -18.78 -10.51 34.83
CA LEU A 195 -19.11 -11.67 34.00
C LEU A 195 -18.61 -11.53 32.57
N ALA A 196 -18.79 -10.39 31.98
CA ALA A 196 -18.32 -10.12 30.61
C ALA A 196 -18.02 -8.64 30.42
N LYS A 197 -17.01 -8.37 29.59
CA LYS A 197 -16.63 -7.01 29.17
C LYS A 197 -16.72 -6.88 27.65
N LEU A 198 -17.35 -5.81 27.20
CA LEU A 198 -17.41 -5.44 25.80
C LEU A 198 -16.41 -4.31 25.52
N THR A 199 -15.55 -4.52 24.54
CA THR A 199 -14.74 -3.45 23.94
C THR A 199 -15.46 -2.98 22.67
N PRO A 200 -15.83 -1.69 22.56
CA PRO A 200 -16.53 -1.17 21.41
C PRO A 200 -15.76 -1.34 20.11
N HIS A 201 -16.45 -1.41 19.01
CA HIS A 201 -15.87 -1.42 17.68
C HIS A 201 -15.18 -0.07 17.37
N ASP A 202 -14.15 -0.12 16.51
CA ASP A 202 -13.55 1.06 15.89
C ASP A 202 -14.03 1.11 14.43
N PRO A 203 -14.67 2.19 13.97
CA PRO A 203 -15.16 2.29 12.59
C PRO A 203 -14.02 2.34 11.56
N GLY A 204 -12.77 2.55 11.96
CA GLY A 204 -11.67 2.78 11.06
C GLY A 204 -11.79 4.12 10.33
N LYS A 205 -10.96 4.30 9.30
CA LYS A 205 -11.01 5.52 8.45
C LYS A 205 -10.85 5.14 6.98
N PRO A 206 -11.57 5.80 6.06
CA PRO A 206 -11.37 5.58 4.63
C PRO A 206 -9.99 6.07 4.20
N GLY A 207 -9.42 5.42 3.19
CA GLY A 207 -8.24 5.87 2.48
C GLY A 207 -8.58 6.74 1.27
N MET A 208 -7.53 7.12 0.53
CA MET A 208 -7.66 7.89 -0.69
C MET A 208 -6.56 7.51 -1.67
N ASN A 209 -6.90 7.23 -2.93
CA ASN A 209 -5.91 6.95 -3.95
C ASN A 209 -5.33 8.23 -4.56
N ILE A 210 -4.33 8.10 -5.45
CA ILE A 210 -3.65 9.24 -6.10
C ILE A 210 -4.57 10.08 -6.99
N TYR A 211 -5.72 9.56 -7.41
CA TYR A 211 -6.73 10.29 -8.20
C TYR A 211 -7.75 11.03 -7.32
N GLY A 212 -7.59 11.04 -5.99
CA GLY A 212 -8.56 11.63 -5.06
C GLY A 212 -9.81 10.78 -4.84
N LYS A 213 -9.82 9.51 -5.29
CA LYS A 213 -10.96 8.61 -5.06
C LYS A 213 -10.83 7.96 -3.69
N THR A 214 -11.90 8.04 -2.92
CA THR A 214 -12.01 7.40 -1.59
C THR A 214 -11.93 5.88 -1.70
N ILE A 215 -11.12 5.26 -0.84
CA ILE A 215 -11.01 3.81 -0.66
C ILE A 215 -11.72 3.47 0.65
N PRO A 216 -12.85 2.74 0.61
CA PRO A 216 -13.59 2.42 1.83
C PRO A 216 -12.78 1.44 2.69
N GLN A 217 -12.90 1.59 4.02
CA GLN A 217 -12.45 0.60 4.98
C GLN A 217 -13.45 -0.56 5.08
N ASN A 218 -13.02 -1.66 5.68
CA ASN A 218 -13.92 -2.76 6.02
C ASN A 218 -14.98 -2.31 7.04
N ARG A 219 -16.14 -2.99 7.07
CA ARG A 219 -17.19 -2.74 8.05
C ARG A 219 -16.94 -3.60 9.29
N PRO A 220 -16.95 -3.03 10.52
CA PRO A 220 -16.78 -3.81 11.73
C PRO A 220 -18.04 -4.62 12.02
N LYS A 221 -17.87 -5.76 12.65
CA LYS A 221 -18.96 -6.53 13.24
C LYS A 221 -19.32 -5.91 14.58
N ILE A 222 -20.53 -5.38 14.68
CA ILE A 222 -21.05 -4.75 15.90
C ILE A 222 -21.80 -5.81 16.69
N ARG A 223 -21.40 -6.01 17.93
CA ARG A 223 -22.04 -6.92 18.90
C ARG A 223 -22.49 -6.15 20.11
N LYS A 224 -23.49 -6.69 20.80
CA LYS A 224 -23.97 -6.20 22.09
C LYS A 224 -23.88 -7.31 23.12
N LEU A 225 -23.70 -6.96 24.37
CA LEU A 225 -23.84 -7.90 25.49
C LEU A 225 -25.29 -8.37 25.56
N LYS A 226 -25.51 -9.69 25.64
CA LYS A 226 -26.81 -10.30 25.85
C LYS A 226 -26.79 -10.96 27.23
N TYR A 227 -27.79 -10.68 28.03
CA TYR A 227 -27.86 -11.17 29.39
C TYR A 227 -29.31 -11.46 29.82
N GLY A 228 -29.48 -12.37 30.75
CA GLY A 228 -30.73 -12.76 31.35
C GLY A 228 -30.92 -12.20 32.75
N ARG A 229 -31.58 -12.99 33.60
CA ARG A 229 -31.87 -12.61 35.00
C ARG A 229 -30.61 -12.52 35.85
N ASN A 230 -30.70 -11.80 36.97
CA ASN A 230 -29.65 -11.68 37.98
C ASN A 230 -28.35 -11.07 37.49
N ILE A 231 -28.43 -10.25 36.47
CA ILE A 231 -27.26 -9.57 35.85
C ILE A 231 -27.59 -8.09 35.63
N THR A 232 -26.66 -7.24 35.98
CA THR A 232 -26.73 -5.81 35.70
C THR A 232 -25.75 -5.46 34.57
N LEU A 233 -26.20 -4.65 33.61
CA LEU A 233 -25.39 -4.00 32.60
C LEU A 233 -24.99 -2.61 33.12
N SER A 234 -23.70 -2.27 33.02
CA SER A 234 -23.20 -0.93 33.34
C SER A 234 -23.89 0.16 32.48
N GLU A 235 -23.92 1.39 32.96
CA GLU A 235 -24.54 2.52 32.28
C GLU A 235 -23.97 2.77 30.86
N ASP A 236 -22.67 2.54 30.69
CA ASP A 236 -21.97 2.64 29.39
C ASP A 236 -22.19 1.43 28.47
N GLY A 237 -22.91 0.40 28.96
CA GLY A 237 -23.21 -0.81 28.18
C GLY A 237 -22.03 -1.73 27.92
N THR A 238 -20.94 -1.60 28.67
CA THR A 238 -19.68 -2.32 28.40
C THR A 238 -19.38 -3.46 29.38
N LEU A 239 -20.05 -3.54 30.52
CA LEU A 239 -19.75 -4.52 31.57
C LEU A 239 -21.03 -5.22 32.07
N LEU A 240 -20.98 -6.54 32.19
CA LEU A 240 -21.98 -7.34 32.91
C LEU A 240 -21.46 -7.73 34.29
N THR A 241 -22.31 -7.57 35.30
CA THR A 241 -22.00 -7.89 36.70
C THR A 241 -23.10 -8.78 37.28
N SER A 242 -22.75 -9.77 38.12
CA SER A 242 -23.74 -10.60 38.82
C SER A 242 -24.41 -9.83 39.94
N ASN A 243 -25.70 -10.01 40.09
CA ASN A 243 -26.52 -9.44 41.18
C ASN A 243 -26.69 -10.42 42.37
N VAL A 244 -26.26 -11.67 42.20
CA VAL A 244 -26.47 -12.73 43.17
C VAL A 244 -25.28 -13.69 43.18
N ASN A 245 -25.16 -14.43 44.26
CA ASN A 245 -24.30 -15.64 44.31
C ASN A 245 -24.95 -16.76 43.52
N GLY A 246 -24.23 -17.41 42.62
CA GLY A 246 -24.84 -18.44 41.79
C GLY A 246 -23.90 -19.08 40.79
N ASN A 247 -24.48 -19.68 39.77
CA ASN A 247 -23.73 -20.31 38.69
C ASN A 247 -23.98 -19.57 37.38
N VAL A 248 -22.89 -19.13 36.71
CA VAL A 248 -22.94 -18.46 35.45
C VAL A 248 -22.84 -19.45 34.30
N THR A 249 -23.64 -19.22 33.24
CA THR A 249 -23.64 -19.99 31.99
C THR A 249 -23.76 -19.09 30.79
N LEU A 250 -23.25 -19.58 29.66
CA LEU A 250 -23.40 -18.92 28.36
C LEU A 250 -24.22 -19.82 27.43
N ALA A 251 -25.41 -19.38 27.04
CA ALA A 251 -26.28 -20.08 26.11
C ALA A 251 -26.62 -19.17 24.94
N GLU A 252 -26.34 -19.60 23.71
CA GLU A 252 -26.59 -18.84 22.46
C GLU A 252 -26.11 -17.37 22.50
N GLY A 253 -24.93 -17.18 23.13
CA GLY A 253 -24.34 -15.84 23.27
C GLY A 253 -24.97 -14.94 24.32
N THR A 254 -25.91 -15.49 25.16
CA THR A 254 -26.57 -14.80 26.28
C THR A 254 -26.02 -15.34 27.60
N VAL A 255 -25.62 -14.45 28.49
CA VAL A 255 -25.13 -14.78 29.84
C VAL A 255 -26.30 -14.91 30.79
N PHE A 256 -26.33 -15.97 31.58
CA PHE A 256 -27.33 -16.22 32.63
C PHE A 256 -26.65 -16.51 33.97
N VAL A 257 -27.23 -16.05 35.04
CA VAL A 257 -26.86 -16.47 36.42
C VAL A 257 -28.08 -17.09 37.09
N SER A 258 -27.90 -18.35 37.52
CA SER A 258 -28.90 -19.05 38.33
C SER A 258 -28.51 -18.97 39.81
N ASP A 259 -29.49 -18.61 40.66
CA ASP A 259 -29.32 -18.58 42.11
C ASP A 259 -28.91 -19.97 42.63
N THR A 260 -27.95 -20.03 43.54
CA THR A 260 -27.69 -21.21 44.34
C THR A 260 -28.58 -21.16 45.59
N TYR A 261 -29.56 -22.07 45.70
CA TYR A 261 -30.28 -22.30 46.90
C TYR A 261 -29.43 -23.09 47.89
#